data_c3ffdb712be4d5e1bc6d5e9d8de374c7
#
_entry.id   c3ffdb712be4d5e1bc6d5e9d8de374c7
#
_cell.length_a   1.000
_cell.length_b   1.000
_cell.length_c   1.000
_cell.angle_alpha   90.00
_cell.angle_beta   90.00
_cell.angle_gamma   90.00
#
_symmetry.space_group_name_H-M   'P 1'
#
loop_
_entity.id
_entity.type
_entity.pdbx_description
1 polymer ?
#
loop_
_entity_poly.entity_id
_entity_poly.type
_entity_poly.pdbx_seq_one_letter_code
_entity_poly.pdbx_strand_id
1 'polypeptide(L)'
;MAWLLLSCSALFWAGNFVVGRLVAGEGGPLTLSLWRWGLATLILLPFAWPKLWRQRALIAQHWPLLTFLAVFSVASFNTLLYVGLQTTTATNALIINSSIPVLIIAFGMILLGQRPNLRSVVGILISCLGVVWLVSQGNWQSLISRGISQGDLWILASSVVWAIYSLYLRFRPADLDPIAFLGFTCLVGTAAIAVLRTVNPLGEPPLPMETHLLAAVGFFALFPSLGAYLCWNAGLSRVGAARGGQMIHLMPVFGLTLATLFLDERMVSHHWIGAGLIAAGLLIALLPIKGAARA
;
A
#
# COMPACT_ATOMS: atom_id res chain seq x y z
N MET A 1 9.13 -5.99 -17.10
CA MET A 1 7.68 -5.73 -16.94
C MET A 1 7.20 -5.75 -15.48
N ALA A 2 7.55 -6.76 -14.64
CA ALA A 2 7.12 -6.79 -13.24
C ALA A 2 7.54 -5.57 -12.42
N TRP A 3 8.81 -5.16 -12.55
CA TRP A 3 9.35 -3.98 -11.86
C TRP A 3 8.65 -2.67 -12.28
N LEU A 4 8.31 -2.54 -13.56
CA LEU A 4 7.53 -1.40 -14.06
C LEU A 4 6.14 -1.35 -13.41
N LEU A 5 5.44 -2.49 -13.33
CA LEU A 5 4.13 -2.56 -12.66
C LEU A 5 4.23 -2.16 -11.18
N LEU A 6 5.22 -2.66 -10.46
CA LEU A 6 5.44 -2.32 -9.05
C LEU A 6 5.84 -0.85 -8.87
N SER A 7 6.62 -0.28 -9.79
CA SER A 7 6.92 1.16 -9.80
C SER A 7 5.67 2.00 -10.05
N CYS A 8 4.80 1.59 -10.99
CA CYS A 8 3.51 2.25 -11.21
C CYS A 8 2.62 2.21 -9.96
N SER A 9 2.59 1.08 -9.24
CA SER A 9 1.86 0.99 -7.96
C SER A 9 2.39 2.00 -6.96
N ALA A 10 3.71 2.07 -6.79
CA ALA A 10 4.37 2.99 -5.87
C ALA A 10 4.09 4.46 -6.25
N LEU A 11 4.08 4.79 -7.55
CA LEU A 11 3.73 6.12 -8.05
C LEU A 11 2.27 6.48 -7.74
N PHE A 12 1.33 5.57 -8.00
CA PHE A 12 -0.08 5.81 -7.72
C PHE A 12 -0.34 5.98 -6.22
N TRP A 13 0.33 5.20 -5.37
CA TRP A 13 0.22 5.37 -3.93
C TRP A 13 0.93 6.63 -3.44
N ALA A 14 2.04 7.03 -4.04
CA ALA A 14 2.65 8.33 -3.76
C ALA A 14 1.68 9.50 -4.07
N GLY A 15 1.00 9.44 -5.23
CA GLY A 15 -0.06 10.39 -5.57
C GLY A 15 -1.21 10.41 -4.55
N ASN A 16 -1.55 9.24 -3.95
CA ASN A 16 -2.56 9.17 -2.89
C ASN A 16 -2.17 10.03 -1.67
N PHE A 17 -0.89 10.10 -1.32
CA PHE A 17 -0.44 10.95 -0.21
C PHE A 17 -0.52 12.43 -0.56
N VAL A 18 -0.16 12.81 -1.79
CA VAL A 18 -0.23 14.21 -2.25
C VAL A 18 -1.68 14.70 -2.28
N VAL A 19 -2.57 13.95 -2.96
CA VAL A 19 -4.00 14.32 -3.03
C VAL A 19 -4.66 14.21 -1.65
N GLY A 20 -4.31 13.20 -0.85
CA GLY A 20 -4.80 13.05 0.52
C GLY A 20 -4.44 14.25 1.41
N ARG A 21 -3.26 14.86 1.19
CA ARG A 21 -2.83 16.07 1.89
C ARG A 21 -3.68 17.28 1.50
N LEU A 22 -4.10 17.36 0.23
CA LEU A 22 -4.96 18.44 -0.25
C LEU A 22 -6.37 18.41 0.34
N VAL A 23 -6.89 17.23 0.69
CA VAL A 23 -8.24 17.05 1.26
C VAL A 23 -8.21 16.64 2.74
N ALA A 24 -7.09 16.84 3.42
CA ALA A 24 -6.92 16.45 4.81
C ALA A 24 -7.88 17.24 5.72
N GLY A 25 -8.59 16.52 6.59
CA GLY A 25 -9.55 17.12 7.53
C GLY A 25 -10.95 17.33 7.00
N GLU A 26 -11.20 17.12 5.70
CA GLU A 26 -12.51 17.35 5.08
C GLU A 26 -13.42 16.09 5.08
N GLY A 27 -12.92 14.95 5.49
CA GLY A 27 -13.67 13.70 5.58
C GLY A 27 -13.09 12.74 6.61
N GLY A 28 -13.96 11.94 7.23
CA GLY A 28 -13.54 10.92 8.17
C GLY A 28 -12.90 9.70 7.48
N PRO A 29 -12.05 8.92 8.22
CA PRO A 29 -11.33 7.77 7.69
C PRO A 29 -12.22 6.71 7.04
N LEU A 30 -13.30 6.31 7.72
CA LEU A 30 -14.25 5.31 7.22
C LEU A 30 -15.07 5.86 6.05
N THR A 31 -15.48 7.11 6.14
CA THR A 31 -16.25 7.80 5.10
C THR A 31 -15.44 7.89 3.81
N LEU A 32 -14.18 8.36 3.87
CA LEU A 32 -13.29 8.41 2.71
C LEU A 32 -12.99 7.01 2.15
N SER A 33 -12.75 6.01 3.03
CA SER A 33 -12.55 4.63 2.60
C SER A 33 -13.76 4.07 1.88
N LEU A 34 -14.97 4.32 2.39
CA LEU A 34 -16.21 3.84 1.78
C LEU A 34 -16.43 4.47 0.40
N TRP A 35 -16.30 5.78 0.27
CA TRP A 35 -16.47 6.47 -1.01
C TRP A 35 -15.43 6.04 -2.05
N ARG A 36 -14.16 5.97 -1.64
CA ARG A 36 -13.06 5.50 -2.48
C ARG A 36 -13.31 4.09 -3.02
N TRP A 37 -13.56 3.13 -2.12
CA TRP A 37 -13.73 1.73 -2.50
C TRP A 37 -15.11 1.44 -3.09
N GLY A 38 -16.15 2.17 -2.67
CA GLY A 38 -17.48 2.13 -3.27
C GLY A 38 -17.43 2.53 -4.74
N LEU A 39 -16.81 3.67 -5.03
CA LEU A 39 -16.66 4.14 -6.42
C LEU A 39 -15.75 3.19 -7.23
N ALA A 40 -14.64 2.72 -6.66
CA ALA A 40 -13.78 1.74 -7.33
C ALA A 40 -14.54 0.45 -7.67
N THR A 41 -15.37 -0.04 -6.74
CA THR A 41 -16.23 -1.21 -6.95
C THR A 41 -17.23 -0.95 -8.07
N LEU A 42 -17.93 0.17 -8.06
CA LEU A 42 -18.90 0.53 -9.09
C LEU A 42 -18.27 0.60 -10.49
N ILE A 43 -17.09 1.21 -10.60
CA ILE A 43 -16.36 1.32 -11.88
C ILE A 43 -15.89 -0.06 -12.36
N LEU A 44 -15.39 -0.90 -11.45
CA LEU A 44 -14.85 -2.20 -11.81
C LEU A 44 -15.92 -3.25 -12.09
N LEU A 45 -17.08 -3.14 -11.44
CA LEU A 45 -18.14 -4.16 -11.43
C LEU A 45 -18.61 -4.58 -12.82
N PRO A 46 -18.86 -3.68 -13.80
CA PRO A 46 -19.25 -4.08 -15.15
C PRO A 46 -18.25 -5.02 -15.84
N PHE A 47 -16.96 -4.82 -15.58
CA PHE A 47 -15.88 -5.64 -16.15
C PHE A 47 -15.61 -6.91 -15.33
N ALA A 48 -15.78 -6.83 -14.02
CA ALA A 48 -15.54 -7.94 -13.10
C ALA A 48 -16.70 -8.94 -13.05
N TRP A 49 -17.95 -8.47 -13.15
CA TRP A 49 -19.15 -9.31 -12.97
C TRP A 49 -19.22 -10.53 -13.89
N PRO A 50 -19.00 -10.41 -15.23
CA PRO A 50 -19.01 -11.58 -16.11
C PRO A 50 -17.93 -12.60 -15.73
N LYS A 51 -16.77 -12.13 -15.27
CA LYS A 51 -15.65 -12.98 -14.87
C LYS A 51 -15.91 -13.64 -13.52
N LEU A 52 -16.46 -12.89 -12.56
CA LEU A 52 -16.91 -13.43 -11.27
C LEU A 52 -17.92 -14.54 -11.46
N TRP A 53 -18.92 -14.32 -12.32
CA TRP A 53 -19.95 -15.30 -12.59
C TRP A 53 -19.40 -16.58 -13.25
N ARG A 54 -18.52 -16.41 -14.23
CA ARG A 54 -17.86 -17.56 -14.90
C ARG A 54 -16.98 -18.35 -13.94
N GLN A 55 -16.33 -17.70 -12.99
CA GLN A 55 -15.42 -18.33 -12.04
C GLN A 55 -16.02 -18.54 -10.64
N ARG A 56 -17.36 -18.48 -10.50
CA ARG A 56 -18.03 -18.59 -9.20
C ARG A 56 -17.72 -19.88 -8.44
N ALA A 57 -17.55 -21.00 -9.15
CA ALA A 57 -17.21 -22.27 -8.52
C ALA A 57 -15.78 -22.24 -7.91
N LEU A 58 -14.80 -21.67 -8.63
CA LEU A 58 -13.44 -21.49 -8.14
C LEU A 58 -13.41 -20.54 -6.95
N ILE A 59 -14.19 -19.44 -7.02
CA ILE A 59 -14.33 -18.47 -5.93
C ILE A 59 -14.96 -19.13 -4.71
N ALA A 60 -16.04 -19.88 -4.89
CA ALA A 60 -16.70 -20.63 -3.82
C ALA A 60 -15.80 -21.67 -3.16
N GLN A 61 -14.93 -22.32 -3.92
CA GLN A 61 -13.95 -23.27 -3.38
C GLN A 61 -12.90 -22.59 -2.50
N HIS A 62 -12.51 -21.34 -2.82
CA HIS A 62 -11.43 -20.61 -2.15
C HIS A 62 -11.94 -19.40 -1.37
N TRP A 63 -13.25 -19.32 -1.10
CA TRP A 63 -13.86 -18.13 -0.48
C TRP A 63 -13.19 -17.69 0.84
N PRO A 64 -12.71 -18.59 1.73
CA PRO A 64 -12.12 -18.12 2.99
C PRO A 64 -10.83 -17.33 2.75
N LEU A 65 -9.95 -17.85 1.87
CA LEU A 65 -8.73 -17.16 1.50
C LEU A 65 -9.01 -15.84 0.77
N LEU A 66 -9.94 -15.84 -0.18
CA LEU A 66 -10.28 -14.64 -0.95
C LEU A 66 -10.93 -13.56 -0.07
N THR A 67 -11.79 -13.96 0.87
CA THR A 67 -12.37 -13.04 1.86
C THR A 67 -11.30 -12.49 2.81
N PHE A 68 -10.39 -13.35 3.29
CA PHE A 68 -9.24 -12.90 4.08
C PHE A 68 -8.43 -11.85 3.32
N LEU A 69 -8.08 -12.11 2.06
CA LEU A 69 -7.35 -11.16 1.22
C LEU A 69 -8.13 -9.86 1.00
N ALA A 70 -9.45 -9.93 0.83
CA ALA A 70 -10.32 -8.76 0.68
C ALA A 70 -10.35 -7.90 1.95
N VAL A 71 -10.54 -8.52 3.10
CA VAL A 71 -10.59 -7.82 4.39
C VAL A 71 -9.23 -7.17 4.69
N PHE A 72 -8.13 -7.88 4.48
CA PHE A 72 -6.80 -7.36 4.77
C PHE A 72 -6.40 -6.24 3.81
N SER A 73 -6.65 -6.37 2.50
CA SER A 73 -6.20 -5.38 1.52
C SER A 73 -7.10 -4.16 1.40
N VAL A 74 -8.42 -4.37 1.36
CA VAL A 74 -9.38 -3.30 1.08
C VAL A 74 -9.94 -2.71 2.37
N ALA A 75 -10.49 -3.55 3.26
CA ALA A 75 -11.16 -3.04 4.44
C ALA A 75 -10.18 -2.57 5.53
N SER A 76 -9.21 -3.40 5.90
CA SER A 76 -8.37 -3.12 7.08
C SER A 76 -7.23 -2.15 6.79
N PHE A 77 -6.44 -2.39 5.75
CA PHE A 77 -5.23 -1.58 5.49
C PHE A 77 -5.51 -0.08 5.42
N ASN A 78 -6.43 0.32 4.55
CA ASN A 78 -6.72 1.74 4.35
C ASN A 78 -7.45 2.35 5.55
N THR A 79 -8.36 1.62 6.18
CA THR A 79 -9.07 2.09 7.37
C THR A 79 -8.11 2.36 8.52
N LEU A 80 -7.24 1.39 8.84
CA LEU A 80 -6.22 1.54 9.90
C LEU A 80 -5.25 2.69 9.58
N LEU A 81 -4.84 2.82 8.31
CA LEU A 81 -3.98 3.92 7.86
C LEU A 81 -4.66 5.27 8.13
N TYR A 82 -5.90 5.44 7.70
CA TYR A 82 -6.61 6.71 7.86
C TYR A 82 -6.95 7.01 9.32
N VAL A 83 -7.27 6.01 10.14
CA VAL A 83 -7.41 6.17 11.59
C VAL A 83 -6.09 6.63 12.21
N GLY A 84 -4.98 6.03 11.81
CA GLY A 84 -3.65 6.42 12.28
C GLY A 84 -3.33 7.88 11.97
N LEU A 85 -3.63 8.33 10.74
CA LEU A 85 -3.37 9.69 10.29
C LEU A 85 -4.18 10.77 11.04
N GLN A 86 -5.19 10.40 11.83
CA GLN A 86 -5.90 11.37 12.69
C GLN A 86 -5.02 11.88 13.84
N THR A 87 -4.06 11.08 14.31
CA THR A 87 -3.25 11.38 15.50
C THR A 87 -1.75 11.24 15.30
N THR A 88 -1.30 10.86 14.08
CA THR A 88 0.12 10.89 13.70
C THR A 88 0.36 11.81 12.50
N THR A 89 1.63 12.14 12.25
CA THR A 89 2.03 12.94 11.08
C THR A 89 2.17 12.05 9.84
N ALA A 90 1.98 12.63 8.66
CA ALA A 90 2.27 11.94 7.40
C ALA A 90 3.74 11.47 7.34
N THR A 91 4.65 12.23 7.93
CA THR A 91 6.06 11.89 8.11
C THR A 91 6.25 10.58 8.85
N ASN A 92 5.67 10.44 10.06
CA ASN A 92 5.76 9.20 10.85
C ASN A 92 5.09 8.03 10.11
N ALA A 93 3.93 8.27 9.48
CA ALA A 93 3.24 7.24 8.71
C ALA A 93 4.11 6.69 7.56
N LEU A 94 4.83 7.55 6.83
CA LEU A 94 5.74 7.14 5.76
C LEU A 94 6.92 6.31 6.30
N ILE A 95 7.52 6.73 7.43
CA ILE A 95 8.61 5.97 8.08
C ILE A 95 8.11 4.59 8.49
N ILE A 96 6.97 4.52 9.18
CA ILE A 96 6.42 3.25 9.67
C ILE A 96 6.03 2.35 8.48
N ASN A 97 5.39 2.89 7.44
CA ASN A 97 5.09 2.13 6.23
C ASN A 97 6.34 1.60 5.51
N SER A 98 7.49 2.27 5.64
CA SER A 98 8.75 1.75 5.10
C SER A 98 9.23 0.47 5.79
N SER A 99 8.65 0.09 6.92
CA SER A 99 8.88 -1.20 7.57
C SER A 99 8.20 -2.38 6.85
N ILE A 100 7.24 -2.14 5.95
CA ILE A 100 6.49 -3.20 5.24
C ILE A 100 7.41 -4.24 4.59
N PRO A 101 8.46 -3.90 3.84
CA PRO A 101 9.36 -4.90 3.27
C PRO A 101 10.10 -5.75 4.32
N VAL A 102 10.45 -5.14 5.46
CA VAL A 102 11.05 -5.85 6.60
C VAL A 102 10.04 -6.82 7.21
N LEU A 103 8.80 -6.37 7.41
CA LEU A 103 7.70 -7.20 7.91
C LEU A 103 7.37 -8.36 6.96
N ILE A 104 7.38 -8.13 5.63
CA ILE A 104 7.20 -9.20 4.64
C ILE A 104 8.27 -10.27 4.80
N ILE A 105 9.53 -9.90 4.99
CA ILE A 105 10.60 -10.86 5.21
C ILE A 105 10.44 -11.58 6.55
N ALA A 106 10.20 -10.84 7.63
CA ALA A 106 10.05 -11.41 8.96
C ALA A 106 8.88 -12.42 9.01
N PHE A 107 7.69 -12.02 8.54
CA PHE A 107 6.54 -12.94 8.47
C PHE A 107 6.74 -14.06 7.45
N GLY A 108 7.46 -13.81 6.34
CA GLY A 108 7.84 -14.83 5.39
C GLY A 108 8.70 -15.92 6.04
N MET A 109 9.63 -15.56 6.93
CA MET A 109 10.42 -16.50 7.71
C MET A 109 9.58 -17.25 8.74
N ILE A 110 8.80 -16.51 9.55
CA ILE A 110 8.05 -17.07 10.69
C ILE A 110 6.88 -17.94 10.22
N LEU A 111 6.07 -17.44 9.28
CA LEU A 111 4.82 -18.10 8.87
C LEU A 111 5.00 -19.09 7.72
N LEU A 112 6.01 -18.88 6.87
CA LEU A 112 6.18 -19.65 5.63
C LEU A 112 7.53 -20.35 5.54
N GLY A 113 8.38 -20.28 6.56
CA GLY A 113 9.71 -20.91 6.59
C GLY A 113 10.66 -20.39 5.49
N GLN A 114 10.41 -19.21 4.94
CA GLN A 114 11.23 -18.65 3.87
C GLN A 114 12.61 -18.27 4.38
N ARG A 115 13.65 -18.50 3.59
CA ARG A 115 15.01 -18.10 3.90
C ARG A 115 15.40 -16.90 3.02
N PRO A 116 15.42 -15.66 3.55
CA PRO A 116 15.77 -14.51 2.76
C PRO A 116 17.26 -14.55 2.40
N ASN A 117 17.57 -14.03 1.22
CA ASN A 117 18.95 -13.82 0.81
C ASN A 117 19.54 -12.64 1.58
N LEU A 118 20.78 -12.79 2.07
CA LEU A 118 21.50 -11.75 2.80
C LEU A 118 21.56 -10.41 2.04
N ARG A 119 21.73 -10.42 0.72
CA ARG A 119 21.70 -9.20 -0.10
C ARG A 119 20.35 -8.48 -0.04
N SER A 120 19.25 -9.23 -0.09
CA SER A 120 17.90 -8.64 0.06
C SER A 120 17.75 -7.99 1.43
N VAL A 121 18.22 -8.63 2.49
CA VAL A 121 18.17 -8.07 3.84
C VAL A 121 19.01 -6.79 3.94
N VAL A 122 20.25 -6.83 3.48
CA VAL A 122 21.15 -5.66 3.48
C VAL A 122 20.58 -4.51 2.63
N GLY A 123 20.10 -4.82 1.43
CA GLY A 123 19.51 -3.83 0.53
C GLY A 123 18.27 -3.16 1.13
N ILE A 124 17.39 -3.94 1.78
CA ILE A 124 16.22 -3.39 2.49
C ILE A 124 16.65 -2.47 3.63
N LEU A 125 17.62 -2.88 4.45
CA LEU A 125 18.09 -2.06 5.56
C LEU A 125 18.68 -0.73 5.08
N ILE A 126 19.49 -0.74 4.02
CA ILE A 126 20.03 0.47 3.40
C ILE A 126 18.89 1.35 2.86
N SER A 127 17.92 0.76 2.18
CA SER A 127 16.77 1.49 1.65
C SER A 127 15.88 2.07 2.76
N CYS A 128 15.67 1.33 3.85
CA CYS A 128 14.98 1.84 5.05
C CYS A 128 15.68 3.06 5.64
N LEU A 129 17.03 2.99 5.77
CA LEU A 129 17.83 4.14 6.22
C LEU A 129 17.64 5.35 5.30
N GLY A 130 17.57 5.14 3.98
CA GLY A 130 17.30 6.20 3.01
C GLY A 130 15.91 6.83 3.20
N VAL A 131 14.87 6.02 3.44
CA VAL A 131 13.53 6.52 3.73
C VAL A 131 13.50 7.31 5.01
N VAL A 132 14.07 6.77 6.09
CA VAL A 132 14.13 7.46 7.39
C VAL A 132 14.89 8.78 7.27
N TRP A 133 16.02 8.81 6.57
CA TRP A 133 16.79 10.02 6.31
C TRP A 133 15.99 11.07 5.53
N LEU A 134 15.33 10.66 4.46
CA LEU A 134 14.53 11.54 3.61
C LEU A 134 13.38 12.17 4.41
N VAL A 135 12.62 11.35 5.13
CA VAL A 135 11.42 11.76 5.83
C VAL A 135 11.75 12.53 7.13
N SER A 136 12.89 12.25 7.77
CA SER A 136 13.39 13.03 8.91
C SER A 136 14.00 14.38 8.53
N GLN A 137 14.06 14.69 7.24
CA GLN A 137 14.73 15.88 6.71
C GLN A 137 16.22 15.99 7.16
N GLY A 138 16.87 14.83 7.33
CA GLY A 138 18.24 14.74 7.82
C GLY A 138 18.42 15.00 9.32
N ASN A 139 17.35 15.15 10.08
CA ASN A 139 17.39 15.43 11.52
C ASN A 139 16.88 14.23 12.36
N TRP A 140 17.80 13.39 12.82
CA TRP A 140 17.48 12.24 13.67
C TRP A 140 16.88 12.59 15.03
N GLN A 141 17.28 13.74 15.59
CA GLN A 141 16.81 14.18 16.91
C GLN A 141 15.31 14.50 16.87
N SER A 142 14.80 15.00 15.75
CA SER A 142 13.38 15.28 15.57
C SER A 142 12.51 14.03 15.63
N LEU A 143 13.03 12.86 15.28
CA LEU A 143 12.33 11.58 15.40
C LEU A 143 12.29 11.09 16.85
N ILE A 144 13.41 11.22 17.56
CA ILE A 144 13.55 10.73 18.94
C ILE A 144 12.70 11.57 19.90
N SER A 145 12.64 12.90 19.69
CA SER A 145 11.94 13.82 20.59
C SER A 145 10.41 13.75 20.50
N ARG A 146 9.84 13.20 19.42
CA ARG A 146 8.37 13.15 19.21
C ARG A 146 7.66 12.06 20.00
N GLY A 147 8.37 11.01 20.41
CA GLY A 147 7.76 9.83 21.05
C GLY A 147 6.87 9.02 20.08
N ILE A 148 6.20 7.99 20.62
CA ILE A 148 5.26 7.13 19.87
C ILE A 148 3.84 7.61 20.17
N SER A 149 3.09 7.95 19.13
CA SER A 149 1.68 8.31 19.24
C SER A 149 0.76 7.08 19.07
N GLN A 150 -0.49 7.19 19.51
CA GLN A 150 -1.49 6.15 19.24
C GLN A 150 -1.69 5.94 17.71
N GLY A 151 -1.58 7.01 16.93
CA GLY A 151 -1.65 6.93 15.47
C GLY A 151 -0.53 6.10 14.87
N ASP A 152 0.69 6.18 15.42
CA ASP A 152 1.82 5.38 14.97
C ASP A 152 1.56 3.87 15.12
N LEU A 153 0.86 3.46 16.20
CA LEU A 153 0.45 2.07 16.41
C LEU A 153 -0.56 1.61 15.35
N TRP A 154 -1.51 2.47 14.97
CA TRP A 154 -2.48 2.17 13.91
C TRP A 154 -1.80 2.05 12.54
N ILE A 155 -0.84 2.91 12.24
CA ILE A 155 -0.02 2.82 11.01
C ILE A 155 0.81 1.53 11.01
N LEU A 156 1.41 1.15 12.13
CA LEU A 156 2.13 -0.12 12.24
C LEU A 156 1.19 -1.32 12.02
N ALA A 157 0.01 -1.29 12.63
CA ALA A 157 -1.01 -2.33 12.42
C ALA A 157 -1.41 -2.42 10.93
N SER A 158 -1.60 -1.28 10.24
CA SER A 158 -1.86 -1.27 8.80
C SER A 158 -0.72 -1.89 8.01
N SER A 159 0.53 -1.58 8.36
CA SER A 159 1.73 -2.13 7.72
C SER A 159 1.84 -3.65 7.91
N VAL A 160 1.52 -4.16 9.09
CA VAL A 160 1.43 -5.60 9.38
C VAL A 160 0.36 -6.26 8.50
N VAL A 161 -0.84 -5.68 8.44
CA VAL A 161 -1.95 -6.17 7.61
C VAL A 161 -1.55 -6.24 6.14
N TRP A 162 -0.88 -5.20 5.62
CA TRP A 162 -0.40 -5.18 4.23
C TRP A 162 0.69 -6.21 3.95
N ALA A 163 1.61 -6.40 4.90
CA ALA A 163 2.67 -7.41 4.78
C ALA A 163 2.09 -8.82 4.72
N ILE A 164 1.12 -9.13 5.59
CA ILE A 164 0.42 -10.41 5.61
C ILE A 164 -0.36 -10.60 4.30
N TYR A 165 -1.15 -9.62 3.87
CA TYR A 165 -1.83 -9.66 2.56
C TYR A 165 -0.87 -10.00 1.42
N SER A 166 0.26 -9.29 1.34
CA SER A 166 1.24 -9.46 0.27
C SER A 166 1.88 -10.86 0.27
N LEU A 167 2.09 -11.44 1.45
CA LEU A 167 2.57 -12.82 1.58
C LEU A 167 1.53 -13.84 1.16
N TYR A 168 0.29 -13.70 1.63
CA TYR A 168 -0.78 -14.66 1.36
C TYR A 168 -1.34 -14.56 -0.06
N LEU A 169 -1.10 -13.45 -0.76
CA LEU A 169 -1.46 -13.29 -2.17
C LEU A 169 -0.88 -14.40 -3.07
N ARG A 170 0.25 -15.00 -2.68
CA ARG A 170 0.87 -16.14 -3.39
C ARG A 170 -0.02 -17.39 -3.45
N PHE A 171 -0.92 -17.55 -2.49
CA PHE A 171 -1.83 -18.68 -2.41
C PHE A 171 -3.13 -18.49 -3.21
N ARG A 172 -3.29 -17.32 -3.82
CA ARG A 172 -4.41 -17.08 -4.73
C ARG A 172 -4.37 -18.10 -5.86
N PRO A 173 -5.53 -18.72 -6.23
CA PRO A 173 -5.61 -19.64 -7.35
C PRO A 173 -5.00 -19.00 -8.61
N ALA A 174 -4.10 -19.74 -9.28
CA ALA A 174 -3.40 -19.24 -10.48
C ALA A 174 -4.38 -18.96 -11.65
N ASP A 175 -5.43 -19.79 -11.73
CA ASP A 175 -6.45 -19.71 -12.78
C ASP A 175 -7.51 -18.61 -12.52
N LEU A 176 -7.47 -17.97 -11.34
CA LEU A 176 -8.39 -16.90 -11.04
C LEU A 176 -8.01 -15.63 -11.82
N ASP A 177 -8.91 -15.18 -12.69
CA ASP A 177 -8.73 -13.95 -13.47
C ASP A 177 -8.41 -12.77 -12.55
N PRO A 178 -7.37 -11.96 -12.85
CA PRO A 178 -6.96 -10.83 -12.00
C PRO A 178 -8.06 -9.79 -11.78
N ILE A 179 -8.93 -9.58 -12.77
CA ILE A 179 -10.05 -8.62 -12.65
C ILE A 179 -11.17 -9.24 -11.79
N ALA A 180 -11.44 -10.56 -11.91
CA ALA A 180 -12.37 -11.26 -11.02
C ALA A 180 -11.86 -11.22 -9.58
N PHE A 181 -10.58 -11.46 -9.35
CA PHE A 181 -9.96 -11.36 -8.02
C PHE A 181 -10.13 -9.96 -7.42
N LEU A 182 -9.73 -8.92 -8.18
CA LEU A 182 -9.87 -7.55 -7.71
C LEU A 182 -11.35 -7.17 -7.50
N GLY A 183 -12.25 -7.59 -8.40
CA GLY A 183 -13.68 -7.37 -8.25
C GLY A 183 -14.26 -8.02 -6.99
N PHE A 184 -13.85 -9.25 -6.69
CA PHE A 184 -14.25 -9.93 -5.45
C PHE A 184 -13.75 -9.20 -4.21
N THR A 185 -12.45 -8.83 -4.20
CA THR A 185 -11.87 -8.13 -3.05
C THR A 185 -12.46 -6.73 -2.85
N CYS A 186 -12.79 -6.01 -3.93
CA CYS A 186 -13.50 -4.75 -3.86
C CYS A 186 -14.91 -4.91 -3.30
N LEU A 187 -15.69 -5.88 -3.79
CA LEU A 187 -17.06 -6.13 -3.31
C LEU A 187 -17.08 -6.48 -1.82
N VAL A 188 -16.30 -7.48 -1.42
CA VAL A 188 -16.28 -7.96 -0.03
C VAL A 188 -15.68 -6.91 0.90
N GLY A 189 -14.58 -6.28 0.51
CA GLY A 189 -13.92 -5.26 1.32
C GLY A 189 -14.78 -4.00 1.47
N THR A 190 -15.42 -3.53 0.40
CA THR A 190 -16.37 -2.40 0.46
C THR A 190 -17.57 -2.74 1.33
N ALA A 191 -18.13 -3.94 1.22
CA ALA A 191 -19.23 -4.39 2.08
C ALA A 191 -18.81 -4.38 3.56
N ALA A 192 -17.60 -4.85 3.87
CA ALA A 192 -17.07 -4.82 5.24
C ALA A 192 -16.92 -3.39 5.76
N ILE A 193 -16.40 -2.45 4.95
CA ILE A 193 -16.31 -1.03 5.31
C ILE A 193 -17.72 -0.44 5.50
N ALA A 194 -18.66 -0.77 4.62
CA ALA A 194 -20.04 -0.27 4.72
C ALA A 194 -20.70 -0.73 6.03
N VAL A 195 -20.56 -2.00 6.39
CA VAL A 195 -21.05 -2.52 7.68
C VAL A 195 -20.39 -1.78 8.85
N LEU A 196 -19.08 -1.58 8.82
CA LEU A 196 -18.38 -0.82 9.87
C LEU A 196 -18.87 0.64 9.92
N ARG A 197 -19.15 1.26 8.76
CA ARG A 197 -19.65 2.63 8.68
C ARG A 197 -21.09 2.75 9.21
N THR A 198 -21.95 1.71 9.11
CA THR A 198 -23.31 1.74 9.70
C THR A 198 -23.26 1.81 11.23
N VAL A 199 -22.30 1.10 11.85
CA VAL A 199 -22.06 1.18 13.30
C VAL A 199 -21.46 2.55 13.66
N ASN A 200 -20.75 3.17 12.72
CA ASN A 200 -20.09 4.48 12.86
C ASN A 200 -19.29 4.65 14.16
N PRO A 201 -18.33 3.75 14.46
CA PRO A 201 -17.63 3.74 15.75
C PRO A 201 -16.79 5.00 16.00
N LEU A 202 -16.50 5.77 14.94
CA LEU A 202 -15.71 7.01 14.99
C LEU A 202 -16.58 8.28 14.99
N GLY A 203 -17.91 8.17 14.92
CA GLY A 203 -18.81 9.32 14.92
C GLY A 203 -18.65 10.26 13.71
N GLU A 204 -18.23 9.72 12.55
CA GLU A 204 -17.89 10.52 11.36
C GLU A 204 -19.13 11.11 10.68
N PRO A 205 -19.05 12.36 10.21
CA PRO A 205 -20.09 12.97 9.38
C PRO A 205 -20.14 12.33 7.97
N PRO A 206 -21.22 12.56 7.21
CA PRO A 206 -21.24 12.29 5.78
C PRO A 206 -20.15 13.08 5.04
N LEU A 207 -19.69 12.57 3.88
CA LEU A 207 -18.75 13.30 3.03
C LEU A 207 -19.43 14.55 2.45
N PRO A 208 -18.85 15.74 2.56
CA PRO A 208 -19.34 16.91 1.87
C PRO A 208 -19.34 16.71 0.34
N MET A 209 -20.39 17.13 -0.35
CA MET A 209 -20.54 16.95 -1.81
C MET A 209 -19.89 18.10 -2.59
N GLU A 210 -18.63 18.40 -2.27
CA GLU A 210 -17.86 19.44 -2.94
C GLU A 210 -17.06 18.88 -4.13
N THR A 211 -16.96 19.66 -5.20
CA THR A 211 -16.35 19.22 -6.48
C THR A 211 -14.93 18.71 -6.29
N HIS A 212 -14.12 19.38 -5.48
CA HIS A 212 -12.73 18.98 -5.25
C HIS A 212 -12.64 17.66 -4.47
N LEU A 213 -13.53 17.40 -3.50
CA LEU A 213 -13.59 16.13 -2.77
C LEU A 213 -14.06 14.99 -3.67
N LEU A 214 -15.05 15.24 -4.52
CA LEU A 214 -15.51 14.23 -5.49
C LEU A 214 -14.42 13.91 -6.51
N ALA A 215 -13.65 14.91 -6.96
CA ALA A 215 -12.49 14.70 -7.83
C ALA A 215 -11.38 13.89 -7.12
N ALA A 216 -11.11 14.18 -5.84
CA ALA A 216 -10.16 13.42 -5.03
C ALA A 216 -10.61 11.95 -4.84
N VAL A 217 -11.89 11.72 -4.56
CA VAL A 217 -12.47 10.36 -4.48
C VAL A 217 -12.34 9.63 -5.82
N GLY A 218 -12.62 10.30 -6.94
CA GLY A 218 -12.41 9.78 -8.29
C GLY A 218 -10.97 9.36 -8.54
N PHE A 219 -10.02 10.22 -8.19
CA PHE A 219 -8.59 9.92 -8.25
C PHE A 219 -8.24 8.72 -7.38
N PHE A 220 -8.70 8.70 -6.12
CA PHE A 220 -8.43 7.59 -5.20
C PHE A 220 -9.00 6.26 -5.70
N ALA A 221 -10.17 6.26 -6.29
CA ALA A 221 -10.78 5.06 -6.85
C ALA A 221 -9.99 4.52 -8.05
N LEU A 222 -9.62 5.37 -8.99
CA LEU A 222 -8.99 4.94 -10.25
C LEU A 222 -7.51 4.57 -10.07
N PHE A 223 -6.70 5.45 -9.48
CA PHE A 223 -5.26 5.29 -9.45
C PHE A 223 -4.78 4.46 -8.26
N PRO A 224 -4.88 4.90 -6.99
CA PRO A 224 -4.34 4.14 -5.88
C PRO A 224 -5.19 2.93 -5.47
N SER A 225 -6.45 2.81 -5.93
CA SER A 225 -7.25 1.60 -5.68
C SER A 225 -7.17 0.63 -6.86
N LEU A 226 -7.77 0.93 -8.00
CA LEU A 226 -7.82 -0.02 -9.12
C LEU A 226 -6.45 -0.19 -9.78
N GLY A 227 -5.83 0.91 -10.24
CA GLY A 227 -4.57 0.88 -10.98
C GLY A 227 -3.43 0.30 -10.15
N ALA A 228 -3.23 0.81 -8.94
CA ALA A 228 -2.14 0.35 -8.08
C ALA A 228 -2.31 -1.12 -7.68
N TYR A 229 -3.52 -1.56 -7.31
CA TYR A 229 -3.75 -2.95 -6.91
C TYR A 229 -3.59 -3.94 -8.06
N LEU A 230 -4.06 -3.60 -9.27
CA LEU A 230 -3.81 -4.43 -10.45
C LEU A 230 -2.32 -4.56 -10.73
N CYS A 231 -1.61 -3.44 -10.73
CA CYS A 231 -0.17 -3.41 -10.93
C CYS A 231 0.60 -4.16 -9.85
N TRP A 232 0.25 -3.96 -8.57
CA TRP A 232 0.86 -4.63 -7.43
C TRP A 232 0.66 -6.13 -7.49
N ASN A 233 -0.59 -6.58 -7.61
CA ASN A 233 -0.91 -7.99 -7.64
C ASN A 233 -0.24 -8.71 -8.83
N ALA A 234 -0.25 -8.08 -10.01
CA ALA A 234 0.41 -8.60 -11.20
C ALA A 234 1.95 -8.57 -11.09
N GLY A 235 2.50 -7.60 -10.40
CA GLY A 235 3.93 -7.51 -10.12
C GLY A 235 4.39 -8.59 -9.13
N LEU A 236 3.72 -8.68 -7.98
CA LEU A 236 4.05 -9.65 -6.93
C LEU A 236 3.93 -11.10 -7.40
N SER A 237 2.93 -11.42 -8.21
CA SER A 237 2.77 -12.78 -8.74
C SER A 237 3.96 -13.23 -9.60
N ARG A 238 4.73 -12.29 -10.15
CA ARG A 238 5.91 -12.58 -11.00
C ARG A 238 7.22 -12.64 -10.24
N VAL A 239 7.39 -11.83 -9.17
CA VAL A 239 8.69 -11.69 -8.48
C VAL A 239 8.65 -12.10 -7.02
N GLY A 240 7.48 -12.38 -6.48
CA GLY A 240 7.24 -12.73 -5.08
C GLY A 240 7.22 -11.52 -4.15
N ALA A 241 6.58 -11.71 -2.96
CA ALA A 241 6.34 -10.64 -2.00
C ALA A 241 7.65 -10.04 -1.44
N ALA A 242 8.64 -10.88 -1.13
CA ALA A 242 9.91 -10.43 -0.54
C ALA A 242 10.70 -9.49 -1.45
N ARG A 243 10.71 -9.74 -2.78
CA ARG A 243 11.37 -8.86 -3.74
C ARG A 243 10.48 -7.68 -4.14
N GLY A 244 9.23 -7.95 -4.46
CA GLY A 244 8.30 -6.92 -4.92
C GLY A 244 7.96 -5.91 -3.83
N GLY A 245 7.89 -6.34 -2.56
CA GLY A 245 7.60 -5.48 -1.43
C GLY A 245 8.58 -4.31 -1.26
N GLN A 246 9.84 -4.50 -1.66
CA GLN A 246 10.87 -3.45 -1.60
C GLN A 246 10.54 -2.23 -2.47
N MET A 247 9.73 -2.41 -3.52
CA MET A 247 9.33 -1.31 -4.41
C MET A 247 8.47 -0.25 -3.70
N ILE A 248 7.92 -0.56 -2.53
CA ILE A 248 7.24 0.42 -1.65
C ILE A 248 8.18 1.58 -1.28
N HIS A 249 9.48 1.33 -1.15
CA HIS A 249 10.46 2.37 -0.87
C HIS A 249 10.61 3.44 -1.97
N LEU A 250 10.06 3.20 -3.16
CA LEU A 250 9.96 4.25 -4.20
C LEU A 250 8.87 5.28 -3.89
N MET A 251 7.90 4.98 -3.02
CA MET A 251 6.81 5.92 -2.72
C MET A 251 7.31 7.27 -2.18
N PRO A 252 8.25 7.34 -1.21
CA PRO A 252 8.79 8.62 -0.77
C PRO A 252 9.51 9.39 -1.88
N VAL A 253 10.22 8.70 -2.78
CA VAL A 253 10.91 9.32 -3.92
C VAL A 253 9.90 9.91 -4.90
N PHE A 254 8.89 9.14 -5.28
CA PHE A 254 7.82 9.64 -6.13
C PHE A 254 6.99 10.73 -5.47
N GLY A 255 6.69 10.58 -4.17
CA GLY A 255 5.97 11.58 -3.40
C GLY A 255 6.69 12.92 -3.38
N LEU A 256 8.00 12.91 -3.16
CA LEU A 256 8.84 14.10 -3.23
C LEU A 256 8.83 14.72 -4.64
N THR A 257 8.98 13.89 -5.69
CA THR A 257 8.94 14.35 -7.07
C THR A 257 7.60 15.02 -7.39
N LEU A 258 6.49 14.40 -6.99
CA LEU A 258 5.16 14.97 -7.19
C LEU A 258 4.96 16.26 -6.37
N ALA A 259 5.44 16.31 -5.12
CA ALA A 259 5.38 17.52 -4.29
C ALA A 259 6.17 18.68 -4.92
N THR A 260 7.34 18.39 -5.47
CA THR A 260 8.14 19.39 -6.20
C THR A 260 7.43 19.90 -7.45
N LEU A 261 6.74 19.02 -8.19
CA LEU A 261 6.08 19.39 -9.46
C LEU A 261 4.74 20.11 -9.24
N PHE A 262 3.99 19.75 -8.18
CA PHE A 262 2.61 20.22 -7.99
C PHE A 262 2.41 21.14 -6.79
N LEU A 263 3.37 21.19 -5.85
CA LEU A 263 3.28 21.98 -4.61
C LEU A 263 4.41 23.01 -4.50
N ASP A 264 5.20 23.23 -5.58
CA ASP A 264 6.35 24.15 -5.63
C ASP A 264 7.41 23.91 -4.51
N GLU A 265 7.48 22.68 -3.97
CA GLU A 265 8.46 22.31 -2.96
C GLU A 265 9.85 22.19 -3.60
N ARG A 266 10.90 22.80 -2.98
CA ARG A 266 12.27 22.75 -3.50
C ARG A 266 13.01 21.49 -3.01
N MET A 267 13.71 20.85 -3.91
CA MET A 267 14.64 19.76 -3.55
C MET A 267 15.88 20.33 -2.84
N VAL A 268 16.16 19.81 -1.65
CA VAL A 268 17.32 20.15 -0.84
C VAL A 268 18.22 18.93 -0.63
N SER A 269 19.42 19.12 -0.03
CA SER A 269 20.46 18.09 0.05
C SER A 269 20.00 16.77 0.66
N HIS A 270 19.19 16.78 1.73
CA HIS A 270 18.71 15.55 2.36
C HIS A 270 17.79 14.72 1.46
N HIS A 271 17.07 15.36 0.51
CA HIS A 271 16.26 14.66 -0.49
C HIS A 271 17.13 13.82 -1.43
N TRP A 272 18.25 14.37 -1.90
CA TRP A 272 19.18 13.65 -2.79
C TRP A 272 19.88 12.49 -2.08
N ILE A 273 20.31 12.71 -0.82
CA ILE A 273 20.95 11.66 -0.01
C ILE A 273 19.96 10.51 0.23
N GLY A 274 18.73 10.81 0.68
CA GLY A 274 17.71 9.80 0.93
C GLY A 274 17.33 9.01 -0.32
N ALA A 275 17.10 9.70 -1.45
CA ALA A 275 16.80 9.07 -2.73
C ALA A 275 17.96 8.17 -3.22
N GLY A 276 19.20 8.63 -3.05
CA GLY A 276 20.41 7.87 -3.37
C GLY A 276 20.54 6.57 -2.55
N LEU A 277 20.30 6.64 -1.23
CA LEU A 277 20.29 5.46 -0.35
C LEU A 277 19.17 4.48 -0.73
N ILE A 278 17.97 4.98 -1.04
CA ILE A 278 16.86 4.14 -1.50
C ILE A 278 17.25 3.43 -2.80
N ALA A 279 17.77 4.15 -3.78
CA ALA A 279 18.18 3.58 -5.06
C ALA A 279 19.31 2.54 -4.88
N ALA A 280 20.33 2.83 -4.07
CA ALA A 280 21.43 1.91 -3.76
C ALA A 280 20.90 0.64 -3.08
N GLY A 281 20.04 0.79 -2.06
CA GLY A 281 19.44 -0.35 -1.37
C GLY A 281 18.61 -1.24 -2.30
N LEU A 282 17.79 -0.66 -3.16
CA LEU A 282 17.00 -1.38 -4.17
C LEU A 282 17.92 -2.10 -5.17
N LEU A 283 18.96 -1.45 -5.68
CA LEU A 283 19.92 -2.08 -6.58
C LEU A 283 20.60 -3.29 -5.94
N ILE A 284 21.11 -3.15 -4.71
CA ILE A 284 21.74 -4.26 -3.97
C ILE A 284 20.78 -5.43 -3.81
N ALA A 285 19.54 -5.14 -3.43
CA ALA A 285 18.53 -6.17 -3.16
C ALA A 285 18.02 -6.88 -4.41
N LEU A 286 17.98 -6.19 -5.56
CA LEU A 286 17.39 -6.69 -6.81
C LEU A 286 18.44 -7.31 -7.76
N LEU A 287 19.73 -7.07 -7.55
CA LEU A 287 20.78 -7.64 -8.38
C LEU A 287 20.72 -9.19 -8.39
N PRO A 288 20.74 -9.81 -9.58
CA PRO A 288 20.73 -11.27 -9.69
C PRO A 288 21.97 -11.87 -9.03
N ILE A 289 21.79 -12.96 -8.28
CA ILE A 289 22.91 -13.74 -7.75
C ILE A 289 23.50 -14.50 -8.93
N LYS A 290 24.75 -14.19 -9.31
CA LYS A 290 25.51 -15.05 -10.19
C LYS A 290 25.69 -16.40 -9.47
N GLY A 291 24.99 -17.44 -9.91
CA GLY A 291 25.08 -18.79 -9.35
C GLY A 291 23.79 -19.43 -8.83
N ALA A 292 22.68 -18.71 -8.67
CA ALA A 292 21.38 -19.30 -8.35
C ALA A 292 20.62 -19.63 -9.64
N ALA A 293 21.21 -20.43 -10.51
CA ALA A 293 20.49 -21.10 -11.58
C ALA A 293 19.87 -22.38 -10.96
N ARG A 294 18.54 -22.42 -10.92
CA ARG A 294 17.70 -23.61 -10.77
C ARG A 294 17.97 -24.49 -9.53
N ALA A 295 17.25 -24.25 -8.47
CA ALA A 295 16.76 -25.30 -7.58
C ALA A 295 15.25 -25.09 -7.42
#